data_9c64aadf7a6aff24d4b86aff5e129627
#
_entry.id   9c64aadf7a6aff24d4b86aff5e129627
#
_cell.length_a   1.000
_cell.length_b   1.000
_cell.length_c   1.000
_cell.angle_alpha   90.00
_cell.angle_beta   90.00
_cell.angle_gamma   90.00
#
_symmetry.space_group_name_H-M   'P 1'
#
loop_
_entity.id
_entity.type
_entity.pdbx_description
1 polymer ?
#
loop_
_entity_poly.entity_id
_entity_poly.type
_entity_poly.pdbx_seq_one_letter_code
_entity_poly.pdbx_strand_id
1 'polypeptide(L)'
;MAALSAGRYRDYLRKIGDESGSIAVIVIGLFILTVASLMVMTDVSTVIVAKRSLAQATEAAAQRGVHTLDKSSYYKGTANMFTVPMAIATNRPHPVIPIDCNRGGFEVLLELRSWSNDNSDLKWHQLKGIQLTNYQCDGQSLDIQTRSEVRLPFKLPFSSIDSVFLTASAGTT
;
A
#
# COMPACT_ATOMS: atom_id res chain seq x y z
N MET A 1 10.58 23.95 67.06
CA MET A 1 9.51 23.07 66.49
C MET A 1 9.85 22.52 65.08
N ALA A 2 11.14 22.28 64.76
CA ALA A 2 11.54 21.84 63.40
C ALA A 2 12.12 20.40 63.32
N ALA A 3 12.16 19.66 64.44
CA ALA A 3 12.84 18.33 64.48
C ALA A 3 11.90 17.12 64.16
N LEU A 4 10.56 17.34 64.13
CA LEU A 4 9.57 16.29 63.94
C LEU A 4 9.27 15.94 62.46
N SER A 5 9.76 16.69 61.51
CA SER A 5 9.50 16.49 60.08
C SER A 5 10.55 15.56 59.39
N ALA A 6 11.77 15.54 59.90
CA ALA A 6 12.85 14.77 59.31
C ALA A 6 12.71 13.23 59.48
N GLY A 7 12.10 12.80 60.61
CA GLY A 7 11.88 11.36 60.86
C GLY A 7 10.86 10.74 59.91
N ARG A 8 9.77 11.39 59.60
CA ARG A 8 8.74 10.89 58.69
C ARG A 8 9.20 10.77 57.24
N TYR A 9 10.11 11.66 56.79
CA TYR A 9 10.67 11.62 55.44
C TYR A 9 11.64 10.44 55.26
N ARG A 10 12.42 10.12 56.32
CA ARG A 10 13.28 8.96 56.33
C ARG A 10 12.51 7.64 56.32
N ASP A 11 11.41 7.54 57.06
CA ASP A 11 10.59 6.32 57.07
C ASP A 11 9.88 6.13 55.71
N TYR A 12 9.49 7.23 55.03
CA TYR A 12 8.95 7.16 53.69
C TYR A 12 9.97 6.67 52.66
N LEU A 13 11.20 7.17 52.70
CA LEU A 13 12.28 6.73 51.82
C LEU A 13 12.72 5.28 52.11
N ARG A 14 12.62 4.85 53.36
CA ARG A 14 12.93 3.45 53.74
C ARG A 14 11.88 2.45 53.26
N LYS A 15 10.62 2.90 53.15
CA LYS A 15 9.52 2.10 52.58
C LYS A 15 9.57 1.97 51.05
N ILE A 16 10.23 2.91 50.37
CA ILE A 16 10.43 2.86 48.92
C ILE A 16 11.63 1.94 48.57
N GLY A 17 12.51 1.69 49.52
CA GLY A 17 13.69 0.80 49.37
C GLY A 17 13.40 -0.66 49.63
N ASP A 18 12.16 -1.10 49.76
CA ASP A 18 11.82 -2.50 49.85
C ASP A 18 11.96 -3.15 48.47
N GLU A 19 13.09 -3.84 48.25
CA GLU A 19 13.53 -4.39 46.94
C GLU A 19 12.54 -5.37 46.31
N SER A 20 11.59 -5.90 47.10
CA SER A 20 10.53 -6.77 46.61
C SER A 20 9.55 -6.10 45.64
N GLY A 21 9.38 -4.75 45.70
CA GLY A 21 8.57 -4.00 44.76
C GLY A 21 9.24 -3.69 43.42
N SER A 22 10.59 -3.64 43.40
CA SER A 22 11.37 -3.26 42.23
C SER A 22 11.26 -4.27 41.08
N ILE A 23 11.26 -5.57 41.38
CA ILE A 23 11.18 -6.64 40.39
C ILE A 23 9.82 -6.62 39.67
N ALA A 24 8.73 -6.41 40.41
CA ALA A 24 7.39 -6.35 39.83
C ALA A 24 7.25 -5.20 38.81
N VAL A 25 7.79 -4.02 39.12
CA VAL A 25 7.78 -2.86 38.22
C VAL A 25 8.56 -3.14 36.93
N ILE A 26 9.74 -3.78 37.05
CA ILE A 26 10.56 -4.14 35.90
C ILE A 26 9.82 -5.17 35.02
N VAL A 27 9.20 -6.19 35.61
CA VAL A 27 8.45 -7.21 34.86
C VAL A 27 7.26 -6.61 34.14
N ILE A 28 6.49 -5.74 34.80
CA ILE A 28 5.36 -5.04 34.17
C ILE A 28 5.85 -4.10 33.04
N GLY A 29 6.93 -3.37 33.27
CA GLY A 29 7.53 -2.50 32.26
C GLY A 29 7.96 -3.27 31.02
N LEU A 30 8.64 -4.40 31.21
CA LEU A 30 9.09 -5.28 30.14
C LEU A 30 7.91 -5.91 29.40
N PHE A 31 6.86 -6.29 30.10
CA PHE A 31 5.62 -6.81 29.52
C PHE A 31 4.94 -5.76 28.62
N ILE A 32 4.78 -4.52 29.10
CA ILE A 32 4.21 -3.43 28.31
C ILE A 32 5.04 -3.17 27.05
N LEU A 33 6.36 -3.17 27.18
CA LEU A 33 7.28 -2.93 26.07
C LEU A 33 7.19 -4.04 25.01
N THR A 34 7.07 -5.30 25.43
CA THR A 34 6.89 -6.43 24.50
C THR A 34 5.55 -6.36 23.77
N VAL A 35 4.47 -6.05 24.46
CA VAL A 35 3.14 -5.89 23.84
C VAL A 35 3.14 -4.72 22.85
N ALA A 36 3.72 -3.58 23.22
CA ALA A 36 3.83 -2.43 22.32
C ALA A 36 4.65 -2.76 21.07
N SER A 37 5.75 -3.50 21.22
CA SER A 37 6.57 -3.95 20.09
C SER A 37 5.79 -4.86 19.14
N LEU A 38 5.01 -5.80 19.66
CA LEU A 38 4.16 -6.68 18.84
C LEU A 38 3.10 -5.90 18.06
N MET A 39 2.46 -4.89 18.68
CA MET A 39 1.49 -4.04 17.99
C MET A 39 2.12 -3.30 16.81
N VAL A 40 3.28 -2.68 17.02
CA VAL A 40 4.00 -1.97 15.95
C VAL A 40 4.40 -2.93 14.82
N MET A 41 4.89 -4.12 15.15
CA MET A 41 5.27 -5.13 14.16
C MET A 41 4.07 -5.56 13.30
N THR A 42 2.90 -5.71 13.92
CA THR A 42 1.67 -6.07 13.21
C THR A 42 1.22 -4.96 12.27
N ASP A 43 1.26 -3.70 12.70
CA ASP A 43 0.91 -2.56 11.86
C ASP A 43 1.84 -2.44 10.65
N VAL A 44 3.15 -2.55 10.85
CA VAL A 44 4.14 -2.53 9.75
C VAL A 44 3.89 -3.67 8.77
N SER A 45 3.65 -4.87 9.26
CA SER A 45 3.34 -6.04 8.41
C SER A 45 2.09 -5.81 7.57
N THR A 46 1.04 -5.22 8.17
CA THR A 46 -0.21 -4.89 7.46
C THR A 46 0.04 -3.91 6.32
N VAL A 47 0.82 -2.86 6.56
CA VAL A 47 1.17 -1.87 5.52
C VAL A 47 1.97 -2.51 4.37
N ILE A 48 2.95 -3.36 4.68
CA ILE A 48 3.77 -4.05 3.66
C ILE A 48 2.89 -4.95 2.79
N VAL A 49 2.02 -5.74 3.40
CA VAL A 49 1.15 -6.65 2.65
C VAL A 49 0.14 -5.87 1.82
N ALA A 50 -0.46 -4.81 2.37
CA ALA A 50 -1.36 -3.92 1.64
C ALA A 50 -0.68 -3.26 0.44
N LYS A 51 0.58 -2.81 0.59
CA LYS A 51 1.37 -2.26 -0.51
C LYS A 51 1.60 -3.27 -1.63
N ARG A 52 1.92 -4.51 -1.29
CA ARG A 52 2.07 -5.60 -2.28
C ARG A 52 0.75 -5.88 -3.01
N SER A 53 -0.36 -5.94 -2.29
CA SER A 53 -1.68 -6.15 -2.88
C SER A 53 -2.06 -5.00 -3.82
N LEU A 54 -1.79 -3.75 -3.44
CA LEU A 54 -2.02 -2.59 -4.30
C LEU A 54 -1.16 -2.64 -5.57
N ALA A 55 0.12 -3.02 -5.44
CA ALA A 55 1.01 -3.18 -6.59
C ALA A 55 0.48 -4.26 -7.55
N GLN A 56 0.09 -5.43 -7.03
CA GLN A 56 -0.49 -6.50 -7.84
C GLN A 56 -1.79 -6.07 -8.55
N ALA A 57 -2.68 -5.35 -7.85
CA ALA A 57 -3.90 -4.81 -8.45
C ALA A 57 -3.58 -3.81 -9.57
N THR A 58 -2.57 -2.96 -9.37
CA THR A 58 -2.13 -1.98 -10.37
C THR A 58 -1.51 -2.66 -11.58
N GLU A 59 -0.65 -3.65 -11.38
CA GLU A 59 -0.05 -4.45 -12.47
C GLU A 59 -1.12 -5.23 -13.25
N ALA A 60 -2.05 -5.89 -12.56
CA ALA A 60 -3.16 -6.62 -13.21
C ALA A 60 -4.03 -5.67 -14.05
N ALA A 61 -4.35 -4.49 -13.52
CA ALA A 61 -5.11 -3.48 -14.23
C ALA A 61 -4.36 -2.95 -15.45
N ALA A 62 -3.04 -2.69 -15.34
CA ALA A 62 -2.21 -2.26 -16.46
C ALA A 62 -2.16 -3.33 -17.55
N GLN A 63 -1.92 -4.58 -17.20
CA GLN A 63 -1.92 -5.71 -18.14
C GLN A 63 -3.25 -5.85 -18.86
N ARG A 64 -4.37 -5.74 -18.13
CA ARG A 64 -5.70 -5.81 -18.74
C ARG A 64 -5.95 -4.65 -19.70
N GLY A 65 -5.49 -3.45 -19.36
CA GLY A 65 -5.58 -2.28 -20.23
C GLY A 65 -4.81 -2.47 -21.55
N VAL A 66 -3.59 -3.01 -21.50
CA VAL A 66 -2.77 -3.26 -22.68
C VAL A 66 -3.33 -4.35 -23.59
N HIS A 67 -4.03 -5.32 -23.04
CA HIS A 67 -4.67 -6.37 -23.85
C HIS A 67 -5.86 -5.86 -24.70
N THR A 68 -6.24 -4.60 -24.56
CA THR A 68 -7.27 -3.98 -25.41
C THR A 68 -6.66 -3.52 -26.74
N LEU A 69 -6.65 -4.42 -27.69
CA LEU A 69 -6.15 -4.15 -29.03
C LEU A 69 -7.13 -3.25 -29.82
N ASP A 70 -6.59 -2.30 -30.55
CA ASP A 70 -7.37 -1.58 -31.55
C ASP A 70 -7.61 -2.50 -32.78
N LYS A 71 -8.69 -3.28 -32.66
CA LYS A 71 -9.10 -4.21 -33.72
C LYS A 71 -9.35 -3.51 -35.04
N SER A 72 -9.83 -2.25 -35.02
CA SER A 72 -10.14 -1.50 -36.22
C SER A 72 -8.89 -1.18 -37.02
N SER A 73 -7.84 -0.74 -36.33
CA SER A 73 -6.54 -0.46 -36.93
C SER A 73 -5.83 -1.73 -37.37
N TYR A 74 -6.00 -2.82 -36.62
CA TYR A 74 -5.39 -4.12 -36.95
C TYR A 74 -5.99 -4.74 -38.23
N TYR A 75 -7.34 -4.83 -38.32
CA TYR A 75 -7.99 -5.46 -39.46
C TYR A 75 -8.00 -4.60 -40.73
N LYS A 76 -7.97 -3.26 -40.60
CA LYS A 76 -7.91 -2.37 -41.76
C LYS A 76 -6.50 -2.24 -42.33
N GLY A 77 -5.49 -2.85 -41.73
CA GLY A 77 -4.09 -2.78 -42.17
C GLY A 77 -3.44 -1.41 -41.92
N THR A 78 -4.19 -0.45 -41.37
CA THR A 78 -3.66 0.90 -41.07
C THR A 78 -2.59 0.84 -39.97
N ALA A 79 -2.69 -0.11 -39.03
CA ALA A 79 -1.66 -0.36 -38.04
C ALA A 79 -0.31 -0.69 -38.68
N ASN A 80 -0.28 -1.57 -39.71
CA ASN A 80 0.95 -1.93 -40.41
C ASN A 80 1.55 -0.77 -41.18
N MET A 81 0.71 0.15 -41.70
CA MET A 81 1.15 1.30 -42.46
C MET A 81 1.90 2.33 -41.61
N PHE A 82 1.58 2.45 -40.35
CA PHE A 82 2.23 3.37 -39.40
C PHE A 82 3.28 2.67 -38.52
N THR A 83 3.04 1.44 -38.07
CA THR A 83 3.92 0.74 -37.12
C THR A 83 5.17 0.21 -37.77
N VAL A 84 5.13 -0.25 -39.06
CA VAL A 84 6.29 -0.76 -39.75
C VAL A 84 7.33 0.33 -40.03
N PRO A 85 6.97 1.50 -40.62
CA PRO A 85 7.96 2.56 -40.82
C PRO A 85 8.48 3.13 -39.51
N MET A 86 7.66 3.17 -38.46
CA MET A 86 8.09 3.62 -37.14
C MET A 86 9.02 2.61 -36.46
N ALA A 87 8.78 1.31 -36.61
CA ALA A 87 9.68 0.26 -36.13
C ALA A 87 11.05 0.34 -36.81
N ILE A 88 11.07 0.61 -38.12
CA ILE A 88 12.32 0.80 -38.89
C ILE A 88 13.06 2.07 -38.43
N ALA A 89 12.31 3.19 -38.22
CA ALA A 89 12.89 4.46 -37.79
C ALA A 89 13.45 4.39 -36.36
N THR A 90 12.84 3.57 -35.48
CA THR A 90 13.26 3.39 -34.09
C THR A 90 14.15 2.19 -33.85
N ASN A 91 14.56 1.48 -34.94
CA ASN A 91 15.38 0.28 -34.88
C ASN A 91 14.83 -0.83 -33.97
N ARG A 92 13.50 -0.92 -33.86
CA ARG A 92 12.81 -1.98 -33.09
C ARG A 92 12.57 -3.20 -33.98
N PRO A 93 12.90 -4.42 -33.50
CA PRO A 93 12.81 -5.63 -34.30
C PRO A 93 11.41 -6.10 -34.68
N HIS A 94 10.38 -5.59 -33.97
CA HIS A 94 8.97 -6.00 -34.15
C HIS A 94 8.04 -4.80 -34.26
N PRO A 95 7.02 -4.84 -35.13
CA PRO A 95 5.98 -3.85 -35.18
C PRO A 95 5.16 -3.89 -33.89
N VAL A 96 4.96 -2.75 -33.25
CA VAL A 96 4.17 -2.64 -32.01
C VAL A 96 2.69 -2.67 -32.38
N ILE A 97 1.94 -3.50 -31.68
CA ILE A 97 0.48 -3.59 -31.86
C ILE A 97 -0.15 -2.39 -31.15
N PRO A 98 -0.99 -1.59 -31.85
CA PRO A 98 -1.60 -0.41 -31.26
C PRO A 98 -2.63 -0.78 -30.19
N ILE A 99 -2.58 -0.08 -29.06
CA ILE A 99 -3.49 -0.19 -27.94
C ILE A 99 -4.64 0.81 -28.13
N ASP A 100 -5.87 0.36 -27.91
CA ASP A 100 -7.02 1.28 -27.82
C ASP A 100 -7.04 1.95 -26.42
N CYS A 101 -6.48 3.16 -26.32
CA CYS A 101 -6.35 3.89 -25.08
C CYS A 101 -7.70 4.18 -24.39
N ASN A 102 -8.79 4.41 -25.15
CA ASN A 102 -10.09 4.67 -24.55
C ASN A 102 -10.67 3.41 -23.90
N ARG A 103 -10.63 2.32 -24.63
CA ARG A 103 -11.10 1.03 -24.13
C ARG A 103 -10.18 0.49 -23.03
N GLY A 104 -8.86 0.67 -23.17
CA GLY A 104 -7.86 0.33 -22.16
C GLY A 104 -8.14 1.00 -20.83
N GLY A 105 -8.42 2.31 -20.83
CA GLY A 105 -8.78 3.05 -19.62
C GLY A 105 -10.04 2.52 -18.94
N PHE A 106 -11.06 2.15 -19.71
CA PHE A 106 -12.27 1.55 -19.16
C PHE A 106 -12.00 0.19 -18.51
N GLU A 107 -11.24 -0.69 -19.17
CA GLU A 107 -10.88 -2.01 -18.62
C GLU A 107 -9.99 -1.90 -17.37
N VAL A 108 -9.07 -0.93 -17.33
CA VAL A 108 -8.29 -0.60 -16.12
C VAL A 108 -9.23 -0.28 -14.95
N LEU A 109 -10.20 0.60 -15.16
CA LEU A 109 -11.16 0.97 -14.11
C LEU A 109 -12.03 -0.21 -13.66
N LEU A 110 -12.44 -1.06 -14.58
CA LEU A 110 -13.22 -2.28 -14.25
C LEU A 110 -12.40 -3.23 -13.39
N GLU A 111 -11.12 -3.44 -13.75
CA GLU A 111 -10.22 -4.31 -12.97
C GLU A 111 -9.99 -3.75 -11.57
N LEU A 112 -9.67 -2.45 -11.43
CA LEU A 112 -9.48 -1.83 -10.12
C LEU A 112 -10.75 -1.90 -9.25
N ARG A 113 -11.93 -1.77 -9.86
CA ARG A 113 -13.22 -1.94 -9.15
C ARG A 113 -13.42 -3.39 -8.71
N SER A 114 -13.07 -4.36 -9.53
CA SER A 114 -13.17 -5.77 -9.15
C SER A 114 -12.30 -6.07 -7.92
N TRP A 115 -11.08 -5.53 -7.90
CA TRP A 115 -10.19 -5.65 -6.75
C TRP A 115 -10.70 -4.94 -5.49
N SER A 116 -11.39 -3.81 -5.62
CA SER A 116 -11.97 -3.10 -4.47
C SER A 116 -13.24 -3.75 -3.93
N ASN A 117 -14.03 -4.42 -4.78
CA ASN A 117 -15.31 -5.02 -4.44
C ASN A 117 -15.24 -6.51 -4.10
N ASP A 118 -14.09 -7.14 -4.32
CA ASP A 118 -13.92 -8.56 -4.05
C ASP A 118 -13.92 -8.82 -2.54
N ASN A 119 -15.08 -9.24 -2.04
CA ASN A 119 -15.37 -9.59 -0.64
C ASN A 119 -14.87 -11.00 -0.27
N SER A 120 -13.87 -11.55 -0.97
CA SER A 120 -13.33 -12.84 -0.58
C SER A 120 -12.75 -12.76 0.83
N ASP A 121 -13.18 -13.64 1.72
CA ASP A 121 -12.79 -13.71 3.13
C ASP A 121 -11.27 -13.86 3.35
N LEU A 122 -10.53 -14.12 2.29
CA LEU A 122 -9.06 -14.23 2.27
C LEU A 122 -8.35 -12.89 2.08
N LYS A 123 -9.06 -11.82 1.71
CA LYS A 123 -8.47 -10.49 1.60
C LYS A 123 -8.45 -9.78 2.94
N TRP A 124 -7.45 -10.09 3.71
CA TRP A 124 -7.10 -9.45 4.99
C TRP A 124 -6.84 -7.95 4.88
N HIS A 125 -6.96 -7.38 3.69
CA HIS A 125 -6.44 -6.06 3.41
C HIS A 125 -7.58 -5.14 3.14
N GLN A 126 -7.83 -4.33 4.09
CA GLN A 126 -8.78 -3.23 4.07
C GLN A 126 -8.27 -2.10 3.14
N LEU A 127 -7.97 -2.44 1.88
CA LEU A 127 -7.76 -1.45 0.85
C LEU A 127 -9.11 -0.77 0.62
N LYS A 128 -9.26 0.42 1.18
CA LYS A 128 -10.46 1.22 0.94
C LYS A 128 -10.33 1.96 -0.38
N GLY A 129 -11.11 1.51 -1.37
CA GLY A 129 -11.29 2.21 -2.62
C GLY A 129 -9.97 2.50 -3.34
N ILE A 130 -9.56 1.62 -4.25
CA ILE A 130 -8.42 1.89 -5.12
C ILE A 130 -8.82 2.99 -6.09
N GLN A 131 -8.09 4.10 -6.07
CA GLN A 131 -8.31 5.25 -6.95
C GLN A 131 -7.21 5.32 -7.99
N LEU A 132 -7.59 5.47 -9.25
CA LEU A 132 -6.67 5.78 -10.33
C LEU A 132 -6.30 7.26 -10.24
N THR A 133 -5.02 7.57 -10.00
CA THR A 133 -4.52 8.95 -9.84
C THR A 133 -3.90 9.49 -11.12
N ASN A 134 -3.30 8.61 -11.92
CA ASN A 134 -2.74 8.97 -13.21
C ASN A 134 -2.96 7.85 -14.24
N TYR A 135 -3.22 8.23 -15.47
CA TYR A 135 -3.37 7.35 -16.62
C TYR A 135 -2.70 7.98 -17.82
N GLN A 136 -1.68 7.34 -18.35
CA GLN A 136 -0.97 7.79 -19.53
C GLN A 136 -0.93 6.64 -20.54
N CYS A 137 -1.41 6.90 -21.75
CA CYS A 137 -1.41 5.93 -22.82
C CYS A 137 -1.04 6.65 -24.11
N ASP A 138 -0.03 6.15 -24.79
CA ASP A 138 0.46 6.68 -26.08
C ASP A 138 0.12 5.78 -27.30
N GLY A 139 -0.72 4.77 -27.08
CA GLY A 139 -1.08 3.78 -28.10
C GLY A 139 -0.05 2.64 -28.25
N GLN A 140 1.09 2.70 -27.57
CA GLN A 140 2.11 1.65 -27.55
C GLN A 140 2.46 1.20 -26.14
N SER A 141 2.37 2.12 -25.21
CA SER A 141 2.63 1.88 -23.79
C SER A 141 1.47 2.41 -22.94
N LEU A 142 1.33 1.83 -21.78
CA LEU A 142 0.33 2.21 -20.78
C LEU A 142 1.00 2.33 -19.44
N ASP A 143 0.93 3.53 -18.84
CA ASP A 143 1.37 3.80 -17.49
C ASP A 143 0.21 4.23 -16.61
N ILE A 144 0.07 3.57 -15.46
CA ILE A 144 -0.96 3.90 -14.49
C ILE A 144 -0.38 4.10 -13.10
N GLN A 145 -0.99 5.01 -12.34
CA GLN A 145 -0.70 5.20 -10.93
C GLN A 145 -2.00 5.08 -10.14
N THR A 146 -1.92 4.35 -9.05
CA THR A 146 -3.05 4.12 -8.16
C THR A 146 -2.73 4.56 -6.74
N ARG A 147 -3.78 4.93 -6.01
CA ARG A 147 -3.71 5.29 -4.60
C ARG A 147 -4.82 4.57 -3.84
N SER A 148 -4.51 4.10 -2.64
CA SER A 148 -5.48 3.51 -1.74
C SER A 148 -5.19 3.90 -0.29
N GLU A 149 -6.24 3.95 0.52
CA GLU A 149 -6.15 4.17 1.95
C GLU A 149 -6.19 2.81 2.67
N VAL A 150 -5.25 2.61 3.58
CA VAL A 150 -5.16 1.42 4.44
C VAL A 150 -5.38 1.83 5.88
N ARG A 151 -6.31 1.18 6.56
CA ARG A 151 -6.51 1.35 8.00
C ARG A 151 -5.55 0.47 8.77
N LEU A 152 -4.94 1.06 9.80
CA LEU A 152 -4.10 0.33 10.74
C LEU A 152 -4.98 -0.46 11.72
N PRO A 153 -4.65 -1.74 12.02
CA PRO A 153 -5.40 -2.55 12.98
C PRO A 153 -5.27 -2.05 14.41
N PHE A 154 -4.15 -1.46 14.76
CA PHE A 154 -3.92 -0.93 16.10
C PHE A 154 -3.76 0.60 16.08
N LYS A 155 -4.47 1.24 17.00
CA LYS A 155 -4.27 2.68 17.28
C LYS A 155 -3.15 2.82 18.29
N LEU A 156 -2.02 3.37 17.87
CA LEU A 156 -0.93 3.66 18.78
C LEU A 156 -1.39 4.69 19.81
N PRO A 157 -1.22 4.44 21.11
CA PRO A 157 -1.78 5.27 22.18
C PRO A 157 -1.28 6.72 22.19
N PHE A 158 -0.24 7.03 21.42
CA PHE A 158 0.39 8.36 21.32
C PHE A 158 0.31 8.96 19.92
N SER A 159 -0.37 8.32 18.95
CA SER A 159 -0.51 8.83 17.60
C SER A 159 -1.97 8.91 17.18
N SER A 160 -2.32 9.98 16.47
CA SER A 160 -3.62 10.15 15.83
C SER A 160 -3.69 9.52 14.44
N ILE A 161 -2.72 8.67 14.08
CA ILE A 161 -2.64 8.06 12.76
C ILE A 161 -3.50 6.80 12.75
N ASP A 162 -4.67 6.89 12.12
CA ASP A 162 -5.61 5.77 11.96
C ASP A 162 -5.50 5.10 10.60
N SER A 163 -4.92 5.79 9.60
CA SER A 163 -4.80 5.30 8.23
C SER A 163 -3.55 5.83 7.53
N VAL A 164 -3.09 5.10 6.53
CA VAL A 164 -1.93 5.45 5.69
C VAL A 164 -2.34 5.36 4.22
N PHE A 165 -1.95 6.36 3.43
CA PHE A 165 -2.12 6.33 1.99
C PHE A 165 -0.95 5.61 1.33
N LEU A 166 -1.28 4.63 0.49
CA LEU A 166 -0.32 3.90 -0.33
C LEU A 166 -0.50 4.29 -1.79
N THR A 167 0.61 4.33 -2.51
CA THR A 167 0.64 4.56 -3.96
C THR A 167 1.40 3.43 -4.63
N ALA A 168 0.92 3.03 -5.81
CA ALA A 168 1.60 2.09 -6.69
C ALA A 168 1.56 2.61 -8.12
N SER A 169 2.57 2.25 -8.91
CA SER A 169 2.64 2.56 -10.34
C SER A 169 3.00 1.30 -11.11
N ALA A 170 2.40 1.13 -12.28
CA ALA A 170 2.73 0.07 -13.21
C ALA A 170 2.74 0.62 -14.63
N GLY A 171 3.77 0.28 -15.39
CA GLY A 171 3.91 0.58 -16.81
C GLY A 171 4.11 -0.70 -17.59
N THR A 172 3.49 -0.77 -18.78
CA THR A 172 3.63 -1.89 -19.71
C THR A 172 3.83 -1.38 -21.12
N THR A 173 4.70 -2.03 -21.88
CA THR A 173 5.01 -1.75 -23.29
C THR A 173 4.75 -2.97 -24.15
#